data_275460c822fcebadd5e1fed68842f2a5
#
_entry.id   275460c822fcebadd5e1fed68842f2a5
#
_cell.length_a   1.000
_cell.length_b   1.000
_cell.length_c   1.000
_cell.angle_alpha   90.00
_cell.angle_beta   90.00
_cell.angle_gamma   90.00
#
_symmetry.space_group_name_H-M   'P 1'
#
loop_
_entity.id
_entity.type
_entity.pdbx_description
1 polymer ?
#
loop_
_entity_poly.entity_id
_entity_poly.type
_entity_poly.pdbx_seq_one_letter_code
_entity_poly.pdbx_strand_id
1 'polypeptide(L)'
;FAKGINSVAMGESSQATTDNAVAVGLRNNSTGGSAVTLGRDLTADGAQSVAIGSSSSASGQFALAIGSGYNGGNPATPSSYGANASGNSSIAIGRSTQATAMGATAIGGAQDDSALGAKASGVYATAIGGLSEASGAGALALGSNNNGFGAKATGEKAIAVGAAATASGAQSVVVGTNSSATGTAGIAMGRDVVNQGND
;
A
#
# COMPACT_ATOMS: atom_id res chain seq x y z
N PHE A 1 -22.00 4.54 -17.03
CA PHE A 1 -22.17 3.66 -18.17
C PHE A 1 -21.90 2.21 -17.77
N ALA A 2 -22.96 1.38 -17.71
CA ALA A 2 -22.89 -0.05 -17.43
C ALA A 2 -22.93 -0.82 -18.75
N LYS A 3 -21.96 -1.72 -19.02
CA LYS A 3 -21.86 -2.49 -20.26
C LYS A 3 -21.81 -4.00 -20.02
N GLY A 4 -21.20 -4.46 -18.92
CA GLY A 4 -21.11 -5.88 -18.58
C GLY A 4 -22.46 -6.46 -18.13
N ILE A 5 -22.59 -7.79 -18.22
CA ILE A 5 -23.79 -8.51 -17.68
C ILE A 5 -23.83 -8.30 -16.16
N ASN A 6 -25.00 -7.97 -15.63
CA ASN A 6 -25.20 -7.66 -14.19
C ASN A 6 -24.30 -6.51 -13.66
N SER A 7 -23.80 -5.64 -14.53
CA SER A 7 -22.98 -4.50 -14.08
C SER A 7 -23.84 -3.33 -13.60
N VAL A 8 -23.30 -2.56 -12.67
CA VAL A 8 -23.94 -1.35 -12.10
C VAL A 8 -23.00 -0.16 -12.25
N ALA A 9 -23.48 0.91 -12.88
CA ALA A 9 -22.78 2.19 -12.92
C ALA A 9 -23.74 3.30 -12.48
N MET A 10 -23.41 3.98 -11.39
CA MET A 10 -24.19 5.07 -10.82
C MET A 10 -23.31 6.30 -10.61
N GLY A 11 -23.76 7.46 -11.09
CA GLY A 11 -23.09 8.74 -10.94
C GLY A 11 -22.44 9.24 -12.21
N GLU A 12 -21.91 10.46 -12.16
CA GLU A 12 -21.37 11.16 -13.32
C GLU A 12 -20.07 10.50 -13.83
N SER A 13 -20.03 10.17 -15.11
CA SER A 13 -18.87 9.60 -15.80
C SER A 13 -18.33 8.29 -15.20
N SER A 14 -19.15 7.58 -14.39
CA SER A 14 -18.76 6.27 -13.86
C SER A 14 -18.98 5.16 -14.89
N GLN A 15 -18.07 4.20 -14.94
CA GLN A 15 -18.05 3.11 -15.93
C GLN A 15 -17.87 1.75 -15.26
N ALA A 16 -18.75 0.80 -15.59
CA ALA A 16 -18.67 -0.61 -15.24
C ALA A 16 -18.72 -1.43 -16.55
N THR A 17 -17.57 -1.80 -17.09
CA THR A 17 -17.46 -2.29 -18.47
C THR A 17 -17.41 -3.80 -18.59
N THR A 18 -17.24 -4.51 -17.50
CA THR A 18 -17.12 -5.97 -17.43
C THR A 18 -18.25 -6.59 -16.63
N ASP A 19 -18.43 -7.91 -16.76
CA ASP A 19 -19.47 -8.65 -16.05
C ASP A 19 -19.33 -8.55 -14.54
N ASN A 20 -20.49 -8.36 -13.87
CA ASN A 20 -20.61 -8.20 -12.42
C ASN A 20 -19.82 -7.02 -11.83
N ALA A 21 -19.34 -6.08 -12.65
CA ALA A 21 -18.63 -4.91 -12.17
C ALA A 21 -19.56 -3.87 -11.56
N VAL A 22 -19.11 -3.18 -10.53
CA VAL A 22 -19.85 -2.13 -9.84
C VAL A 22 -19.02 -0.84 -9.81
N ALA A 23 -19.59 0.27 -10.30
CA ALA A 23 -18.98 1.60 -10.27
C ALA A 23 -20.00 2.63 -9.73
N VAL A 24 -19.81 3.08 -8.50
CA VAL A 24 -20.72 4.03 -7.83
C VAL A 24 -19.97 5.27 -7.39
N GLY A 25 -20.41 6.44 -7.89
CA GLY A 25 -19.84 7.75 -7.52
C GLY A 25 -19.46 8.60 -8.73
N LEU A 26 -18.37 9.34 -8.66
CA LEU A 26 -17.94 10.29 -9.68
C LEU A 26 -16.67 9.81 -10.40
N ARG A 27 -16.71 9.68 -11.72
CA ARG A 27 -15.57 9.29 -12.58
C ARG A 27 -14.87 8.00 -12.15
N ASN A 28 -15.63 7.03 -11.71
CA ASN A 28 -15.11 5.73 -11.32
C ASN A 28 -14.96 4.81 -12.53
N ASN A 29 -13.90 4.03 -12.58
CA ASN A 29 -13.62 3.09 -13.64
C ASN A 29 -13.45 1.67 -13.10
N SER A 30 -14.42 0.79 -13.37
CA SER A 30 -14.43 -0.61 -12.93
C SER A 30 -14.37 -1.50 -14.18
N THR A 31 -13.15 -1.90 -14.56
CA THR A 31 -12.86 -2.65 -15.80
C THR A 31 -12.41 -4.09 -15.56
N GLY A 32 -12.06 -4.45 -14.33
CA GLY A 32 -11.82 -5.84 -13.94
C GLY A 32 -13.12 -6.63 -13.82
N GLY A 33 -13.14 -7.89 -14.20
CA GLY A 33 -14.31 -8.77 -13.99
C GLY A 33 -14.66 -8.85 -12.52
N SER A 34 -15.93 -8.59 -12.17
CA SER A 34 -16.41 -8.50 -10.77
C SER A 34 -15.69 -7.46 -9.90
N ALA A 35 -15.09 -6.44 -10.51
CA ALA A 35 -14.42 -5.36 -9.78
C ALA A 35 -15.44 -4.36 -9.19
N VAL A 36 -15.06 -3.71 -8.10
CA VAL A 36 -15.92 -2.75 -7.39
C VAL A 36 -15.18 -1.43 -7.18
N THR A 37 -15.80 -0.32 -7.58
CA THR A 37 -15.36 1.04 -7.22
C THR A 37 -16.47 1.78 -6.49
N LEU A 38 -16.15 2.41 -5.36
CA LEU A 38 -17.09 3.19 -4.57
C LEU A 38 -16.46 4.50 -4.08
N GLY A 39 -16.83 5.62 -4.71
CA GLY A 39 -16.31 6.94 -4.35
C GLY A 39 -16.02 7.83 -5.55
N ARG A 40 -14.83 8.43 -5.65
CA ARG A 40 -14.48 9.39 -6.68
C ARG A 40 -13.11 9.13 -7.30
N ASP A 41 -13.02 9.24 -8.65
CA ASP A 41 -11.76 9.09 -9.38
C ASP A 41 -11.04 7.76 -9.09
N LEU A 42 -11.81 6.68 -8.99
CA LEU A 42 -11.30 5.36 -8.64
C LEU A 42 -11.06 4.50 -9.86
N THR A 43 -10.08 3.63 -9.78
CA THR A 43 -9.78 2.61 -10.80
C THR A 43 -9.71 1.23 -10.16
N ALA A 44 -10.46 0.26 -10.70
CA ALA A 44 -10.39 -1.15 -10.34
C ALA A 44 -10.30 -1.98 -11.63
N ASP A 45 -9.06 -2.22 -12.07
CA ASP A 45 -8.75 -2.92 -13.32
C ASP A 45 -8.43 -4.40 -13.10
N GLY A 46 -8.01 -4.77 -11.90
CA GLY A 46 -7.77 -6.15 -11.54
C GLY A 46 -9.08 -6.95 -11.44
N ALA A 47 -9.10 -8.20 -11.91
CA ALA A 47 -10.26 -9.05 -11.70
C ALA A 47 -10.52 -9.23 -10.20
N GLN A 48 -11.79 -9.07 -9.79
CA GLN A 48 -12.23 -9.15 -8.38
C GLN A 48 -11.53 -8.17 -7.45
N SER A 49 -11.05 -7.04 -8.00
CA SER A 49 -10.42 -5.98 -7.22
C SER A 49 -11.44 -5.01 -6.65
N VAL A 50 -11.07 -4.31 -5.57
CA VAL A 50 -11.93 -3.34 -4.88
C VAL A 50 -11.17 -2.05 -4.66
N ALA A 51 -11.71 -0.92 -5.11
CA ALA A 51 -11.19 0.42 -4.84
C ALA A 51 -12.25 1.29 -4.18
N ILE A 52 -11.96 1.83 -3.00
CA ILE A 52 -12.89 2.64 -2.19
C ILE A 52 -12.23 3.96 -1.79
N GLY A 53 -13.01 5.06 -1.84
CA GLY A 53 -12.60 6.37 -1.37
C GLY A 53 -12.41 7.38 -2.48
N SER A 54 -11.24 8.00 -2.61
CA SER A 54 -10.92 8.98 -3.65
C SER A 54 -9.52 8.74 -4.21
N SER A 55 -9.41 8.73 -5.55
CA SER A 55 -8.12 8.60 -6.26
C SER A 55 -7.34 7.32 -5.93
N SER A 56 -8.02 6.26 -5.49
CA SER A 56 -7.38 4.97 -5.20
C SER A 56 -7.40 4.06 -6.43
N SER A 57 -6.39 3.19 -6.54
CA SER A 57 -6.23 2.25 -7.65
C SER A 57 -6.00 0.83 -7.16
N ALA A 58 -6.81 -0.11 -7.62
CA ALA A 58 -6.69 -1.54 -7.39
C ALA A 58 -6.51 -2.26 -8.73
N SER A 59 -5.28 -2.37 -9.21
CA SER A 59 -4.97 -2.95 -10.53
C SER A 59 -4.49 -4.42 -10.47
N GLY A 60 -4.09 -4.91 -9.30
CA GLY A 60 -3.80 -6.32 -9.11
C GLY A 60 -5.08 -7.17 -9.05
N GLN A 61 -5.02 -8.42 -9.52
CA GLN A 61 -6.10 -9.39 -9.31
C GLN A 61 -6.31 -9.63 -7.81
N PHE A 62 -7.55 -9.63 -7.33
CA PHE A 62 -7.93 -9.72 -5.91
C PHE A 62 -7.35 -8.60 -5.04
N ALA A 63 -6.94 -7.48 -5.62
CA ALA A 63 -6.37 -6.37 -4.87
C ALA A 63 -7.43 -5.53 -4.15
N LEU A 64 -7.06 -4.99 -3.00
CA LEU A 64 -7.89 -4.08 -2.20
C LEU A 64 -7.19 -2.74 -2.00
N ALA A 65 -7.76 -1.66 -2.48
CA ALA A 65 -7.28 -0.30 -2.28
C ALA A 65 -8.34 0.55 -1.58
N ILE A 66 -8.08 0.97 -0.36
CA ILE A 66 -8.97 1.84 0.41
C ILE A 66 -8.21 3.09 0.85
N GLY A 67 -8.59 4.25 0.34
CA GLY A 67 -7.90 5.48 0.72
C GLY A 67 -8.56 6.71 0.16
N SER A 68 -8.10 7.86 0.63
CA SER A 68 -8.53 9.14 0.12
C SER A 68 -7.32 9.96 -0.31
N GLY A 69 -7.28 10.30 -1.58
CA GLY A 69 -6.34 11.28 -2.13
C GLY A 69 -7.08 12.55 -2.51
N TYR A 70 -6.33 13.64 -2.64
CA TYR A 70 -6.84 14.90 -3.18
C TYR A 70 -6.12 15.19 -4.51
N ASN A 71 -6.87 15.22 -5.61
CA ASN A 71 -6.28 15.48 -6.94
C ASN A 71 -6.44 16.92 -7.41
N GLY A 72 -6.57 17.89 -6.50
CA GLY A 72 -6.65 19.32 -6.86
C GLY A 72 -7.71 19.68 -7.91
N GLY A 73 -8.64 18.77 -8.21
CA GLY A 73 -9.65 18.94 -9.26
C GLY A 73 -9.12 18.78 -10.70
N ASN A 74 -7.87 18.38 -10.91
CA ASN A 74 -7.32 18.12 -12.23
C ASN A 74 -7.43 16.63 -12.61
N PRO A 75 -8.34 16.25 -13.53
CA PRO A 75 -8.51 14.86 -13.95
C PRO A 75 -7.33 14.31 -14.78
N ALA A 76 -6.43 15.17 -15.23
CA ALA A 76 -5.27 14.79 -16.06
C ALA A 76 -4.03 14.40 -15.23
N THR A 77 -4.02 14.66 -13.96
CA THR A 77 -2.96 14.19 -13.06
C THR A 77 -3.53 13.08 -12.18
N PRO A 78 -3.17 11.80 -12.39
CA PRO A 78 -3.46 10.77 -11.41
C PRO A 78 -2.86 11.25 -10.08
N SER A 79 -3.70 11.59 -9.11
CA SER A 79 -3.17 12.03 -7.84
C SER A 79 -2.47 10.84 -7.19
N SER A 80 -1.22 11.01 -6.93
CA SER A 80 -0.34 10.04 -6.26
C SER A 80 -0.75 9.76 -4.80
N TYR A 81 -1.90 10.28 -4.37
CA TYR A 81 -2.28 10.36 -2.95
C TYR A 81 -3.33 9.37 -2.49
N GLY A 82 -3.99 8.66 -3.39
CA GLY A 82 -4.87 7.54 -3.05
C GLY A 82 -4.10 6.27 -2.65
N ALA A 83 -4.80 5.25 -2.21
CA ALA A 83 -4.20 3.94 -2.00
C ALA A 83 -3.93 3.25 -3.35
N ASN A 84 -2.77 2.63 -3.49
CA ASN A 84 -2.37 1.89 -4.69
C ASN A 84 -2.08 0.42 -4.34
N ALA A 85 -2.95 -0.47 -4.78
CA ALA A 85 -2.79 -1.92 -4.66
C ALA A 85 -2.61 -2.52 -6.06
N SER A 86 -1.36 -2.58 -6.55
CA SER A 86 -1.04 -3.07 -7.89
C SER A 86 -0.50 -4.50 -7.94
N GLY A 87 -0.08 -5.06 -6.82
CA GLY A 87 0.27 -6.47 -6.73
C GLY A 87 -0.97 -7.38 -6.69
N ASN A 88 -0.89 -8.57 -7.26
CA ASN A 88 -1.95 -9.58 -7.11
C ASN A 88 -2.15 -9.91 -5.62
N SER A 89 -3.40 -9.99 -5.17
CA SER A 89 -3.75 -10.23 -3.76
C SER A 89 -3.15 -9.21 -2.78
N SER A 90 -2.84 -8.01 -3.25
CA SER A 90 -2.28 -6.95 -2.40
C SER A 90 -3.35 -6.13 -1.69
N ILE A 91 -2.98 -5.56 -0.55
CA ILE A 91 -3.84 -4.71 0.27
C ILE A 91 -3.15 -3.37 0.53
N ALA A 92 -3.77 -2.27 0.12
CA ALA A 92 -3.31 -0.91 0.40
C ALA A 92 -4.42 -0.13 1.11
N ILE A 93 -4.20 0.27 2.36
CA ILE A 93 -5.18 1.01 3.16
C ILE A 93 -4.57 2.28 3.74
N GLY A 94 -5.10 3.43 3.32
CA GLY A 94 -4.65 4.75 3.76
C GLY A 94 -4.20 5.64 2.61
N ARG A 95 -4.04 6.92 2.88
CA ARG A 95 -3.58 7.89 1.88
C ARG A 95 -2.13 7.64 1.47
N SER A 96 -1.84 7.66 0.18
CA SER A 96 -0.50 7.45 -0.40
C SER A 96 0.13 6.08 -0.05
N THR A 97 -0.66 5.10 0.38
CA THR A 97 -0.16 3.74 0.61
C THR A 97 0.12 3.02 -0.69
N GLN A 98 1.14 2.17 -0.69
CA GLN A 98 1.57 1.44 -1.86
C GLN A 98 1.83 -0.04 -1.53
N ALA A 99 1.02 -0.93 -2.08
CA ALA A 99 1.21 -2.38 -2.03
C ALA A 99 1.40 -2.89 -3.45
N THR A 100 2.68 -2.98 -3.90
CA THR A 100 3.00 -3.14 -5.32
C THR A 100 3.42 -4.55 -5.71
N ALA A 101 3.79 -5.39 -4.75
CA ALA A 101 4.16 -6.77 -5.00
C ALA A 101 3.01 -7.75 -4.68
N MET A 102 3.13 -8.97 -5.17
CA MET A 102 2.17 -10.05 -4.90
C MET A 102 2.06 -10.33 -3.40
N GLY A 103 0.83 -10.37 -2.89
CA GLY A 103 0.55 -10.62 -1.47
C GLY A 103 1.03 -9.51 -0.52
N ALA A 104 1.47 -8.37 -1.04
CA ALA A 104 1.95 -7.27 -0.21
C ALA A 104 0.82 -6.58 0.55
N THR A 105 1.07 -6.18 1.79
CA THR A 105 0.13 -5.45 2.64
C THR A 105 0.74 -4.13 3.09
N ALA A 106 0.11 -3.01 2.75
CA ALA A 106 0.52 -1.67 3.18
C ALA A 106 -0.64 -0.97 3.89
N ILE A 107 -0.48 -0.63 5.15
CA ILE A 107 -1.50 0.02 5.97
C ILE A 107 -0.90 1.23 6.70
N GLY A 108 -1.47 2.41 6.51
CA GLY A 108 -1.03 3.61 7.19
C GLY A 108 -0.85 4.78 6.22
N GLY A 109 -1.66 5.81 6.41
CA GLY A 109 -1.69 6.97 5.55
C GLY A 109 -0.54 7.94 5.78
N ALA A 110 -0.26 8.76 4.78
CA ALA A 110 0.60 9.93 4.89
C ALA A 110 -0.04 11.01 5.79
N GLN A 111 0.78 11.77 6.49
CA GLN A 111 0.32 12.87 7.35
C GLN A 111 -0.11 14.09 6.52
N ASP A 112 0.55 14.35 5.42
CA ASP A 112 0.31 15.48 4.52
C ASP A 112 0.47 15.07 3.04
N ASP A 113 0.33 16.05 2.14
CA ASP A 113 0.40 15.82 0.70
C ASP A 113 1.84 15.58 0.18
N SER A 114 2.85 15.86 0.97
CA SER A 114 4.25 15.65 0.64
C SER A 114 4.82 14.34 1.19
N ALA A 115 4.14 13.73 2.17
CA ALA A 115 4.58 12.51 2.81
C ALA A 115 4.09 11.25 2.07
N LEU A 116 4.85 10.18 2.17
CA LEU A 116 4.44 8.85 1.69
C LEU A 116 3.69 8.10 2.80
N GLY A 117 2.69 7.32 2.41
CA GLY A 117 2.08 6.32 3.27
C GLY A 117 2.99 5.10 3.45
N ALA A 118 2.46 4.05 4.04
CA ALA A 118 3.15 2.77 4.12
C ALA A 118 3.45 2.21 2.72
N LYS A 119 4.62 1.60 2.54
CA LYS A 119 5.06 1.00 1.28
C LYS A 119 5.49 -0.45 1.47
N ALA A 120 4.77 -1.38 0.86
CA ALA A 120 5.12 -2.79 0.79
C ALA A 120 5.40 -3.16 -0.68
N SER A 121 6.67 -3.32 -1.02
CA SER A 121 7.14 -3.62 -2.38
C SER A 121 7.85 -4.97 -2.51
N GLY A 122 8.10 -5.65 -1.41
CA GLY A 122 8.55 -7.05 -1.42
C GLY A 122 7.37 -8.03 -1.56
N VAL A 123 7.59 -9.16 -2.23
CA VAL A 123 6.59 -10.24 -2.31
C VAL A 123 6.25 -10.72 -0.91
N TYR A 124 4.95 -10.79 -0.56
CA TYR A 124 4.43 -11.11 0.78
C TYR A 124 4.96 -10.19 1.90
N ALA A 125 5.44 -9.00 1.56
CA ALA A 125 5.90 -8.04 2.57
C ALA A 125 4.73 -7.30 3.23
N THR A 126 4.92 -6.89 4.49
CA THR A 126 3.94 -6.15 5.26
C THR A 126 4.56 -4.86 5.81
N ALA A 127 3.97 -3.71 5.48
CA ALA A 127 4.35 -2.40 5.99
C ALA A 127 3.15 -1.75 6.71
N ILE A 128 3.28 -1.46 7.99
CA ILE A 128 2.22 -0.85 8.80
C ILE A 128 2.74 0.40 9.52
N GLY A 129 2.08 1.51 9.30
CA GLY A 129 2.45 2.84 9.80
C GLY A 129 2.88 3.78 8.69
N GLY A 130 2.60 5.07 8.80
CA GLY A 130 3.04 6.06 7.82
C GLY A 130 4.55 6.02 7.64
N LEU A 131 5.04 6.12 6.38
CA LEU A 131 6.46 6.05 6.03
C LEU A 131 7.16 4.70 6.33
N SER A 132 6.44 3.68 6.79
CA SER A 132 7.03 2.34 6.92
C SER A 132 7.32 1.74 5.54
N GLU A 133 8.46 1.06 5.39
CA GLU A 133 8.91 0.45 4.14
C GLU A 133 9.31 -1.01 4.33
N ALA A 134 8.61 -1.92 3.66
CA ALA A 134 8.93 -3.33 3.60
C ALA A 134 9.23 -3.72 2.14
N SER A 135 10.52 -3.75 1.77
CA SER A 135 10.96 -4.04 0.41
C SER A 135 11.61 -5.42 0.24
N GLY A 136 12.05 -6.04 1.33
CA GLY A 136 12.49 -7.44 1.29
C GLY A 136 11.33 -8.42 1.09
N ALA A 137 11.55 -9.52 0.39
CA ALA A 137 10.55 -10.59 0.27
C ALA A 137 10.24 -11.17 1.66
N GLY A 138 8.97 -11.26 2.03
CA GLY A 138 8.54 -11.70 3.35
C GLY A 138 8.92 -10.76 4.50
N ALA A 139 9.33 -9.53 4.23
CA ALA A 139 9.74 -8.57 5.25
C ALA A 139 8.54 -7.96 6.00
N LEU A 140 8.75 -7.60 7.27
CA LEU A 140 7.78 -6.91 8.12
C LEU A 140 8.36 -5.58 8.62
N ALA A 141 7.73 -4.48 8.28
CA ALA A 141 8.04 -3.15 8.80
C ALA A 141 6.83 -2.61 9.58
N LEU A 142 6.97 -2.38 10.86
CA LEU A 142 5.91 -1.91 11.74
C LEU A 142 6.39 -0.71 12.55
N GLY A 143 5.87 0.46 12.27
CA GLY A 143 6.15 1.66 13.06
C GLY A 143 6.22 2.94 12.23
N SER A 144 5.87 4.04 12.87
CA SER A 144 6.01 5.39 12.34
C SER A 144 6.22 6.38 13.48
N ASN A 145 6.68 7.58 13.17
CA ASN A 145 6.70 8.69 14.11
C ASN A 145 6.30 10.00 13.42
N ASN A 146 6.07 11.04 14.20
CA ASN A 146 5.69 12.37 13.71
C ASN A 146 6.86 13.13 13.03
N ASN A 147 8.08 12.59 13.05
CA ASN A 147 9.28 13.24 12.51
C ASN A 147 9.70 12.70 11.13
N GLY A 148 8.81 11.97 10.45
CA GLY A 148 9.09 11.51 9.09
C GLY A 148 9.91 10.21 9.00
N PHE A 149 10.02 9.42 10.06
CA PHE A 149 10.76 8.17 10.07
C PHE A 149 9.85 6.97 10.35
N GLY A 150 9.66 6.13 9.34
CA GLY A 150 9.02 4.84 9.47
C GLY A 150 10.01 3.71 9.77
N ALA A 151 9.49 2.55 10.12
CA ALA A 151 10.29 1.33 10.16
C ALA A 151 10.69 0.90 8.74
N LYS A 152 11.91 0.36 8.57
CA LYS A 152 12.43 -0.13 7.29
C LYS A 152 12.91 -1.56 7.40
N ALA A 153 12.26 -2.47 6.69
CA ALA A 153 12.66 -3.86 6.56
C ALA A 153 13.02 -4.15 5.09
N THR A 154 14.30 -4.05 4.75
CA THR A 154 14.78 -4.17 3.37
C THR A 154 15.44 -5.51 3.07
N GLY A 155 15.92 -6.21 4.09
CA GLY A 155 16.43 -7.56 3.95
C GLY A 155 15.33 -8.60 3.69
N GLU A 156 15.64 -9.71 3.01
CA GLU A 156 14.73 -10.83 2.85
C GLU A 156 14.33 -11.39 4.23
N LYS A 157 13.03 -11.55 4.48
CA LYS A 157 12.47 -12.00 5.77
C LYS A 157 12.91 -11.16 6.98
N ALA A 158 13.34 -9.92 6.75
CA ALA A 158 13.73 -9.02 7.83
C ALA A 158 12.52 -8.49 8.59
N ILE A 159 12.69 -8.21 9.88
CA ILE A 159 11.67 -7.68 10.76
C ILE A 159 12.19 -6.36 11.36
N ALA A 160 11.48 -5.26 11.13
CA ALA A 160 11.74 -3.96 11.73
C ALA A 160 10.50 -3.46 12.48
N VAL A 161 10.59 -3.35 13.79
CA VAL A 161 9.50 -2.89 14.67
C VAL A 161 9.97 -1.69 15.49
N GLY A 162 9.35 -0.54 15.28
CA GLY A 162 9.66 0.71 15.96
C GLY A 162 9.94 1.86 15.01
N ALA A 163 9.85 3.08 15.50
CA ALA A 163 10.14 4.28 14.72
C ALA A 163 11.62 4.33 14.32
N ALA A 164 11.91 4.56 13.04
CA ALA A 164 13.28 4.54 12.49
C ALA A 164 14.05 3.22 12.73
N ALA A 165 13.38 2.12 13.06
CA ALA A 165 14.00 0.79 13.09
C ALA A 165 14.39 0.37 11.67
N THR A 166 15.63 -0.10 11.46
CA THR A 166 16.13 -0.48 10.13
C THR A 166 16.73 -1.88 10.16
N ALA A 167 16.06 -2.84 9.53
CA ALA A 167 16.47 -4.21 9.36
C ALA A 167 16.85 -4.44 7.89
N SER A 168 18.15 -4.34 7.56
CA SER A 168 18.63 -4.44 6.17
C SER A 168 19.37 -5.75 5.88
N GLY A 169 19.84 -6.46 6.88
CA GLY A 169 20.37 -7.80 6.70
C GLY A 169 19.25 -8.82 6.41
N ALA A 170 19.53 -9.83 5.60
CA ALA A 170 18.60 -10.94 5.42
C ALA A 170 18.34 -11.63 6.76
N GLN A 171 17.05 -11.93 7.05
CA GLN A 171 16.62 -12.55 8.31
C GLN A 171 16.96 -11.74 9.57
N SER A 172 17.33 -10.47 9.43
CA SER A 172 17.63 -9.62 10.59
C SER A 172 16.36 -9.20 11.35
N VAL A 173 16.50 -8.97 12.65
CA VAL A 173 15.42 -8.56 13.54
C VAL A 173 15.81 -7.29 14.28
N VAL A 174 15.03 -6.24 14.12
CA VAL A 174 15.19 -4.98 14.85
C VAL A 174 13.92 -4.66 15.61
N VAL A 175 14.02 -4.53 16.92
CA VAL A 175 12.91 -4.12 17.78
C VAL A 175 13.36 -2.94 18.64
N GLY A 176 12.85 -1.76 18.32
CA GLY A 176 13.19 -0.56 19.08
C GLY A 176 13.24 0.70 18.22
N THR A 177 13.46 1.83 18.86
CA THR A 177 13.52 3.13 18.18
C THR A 177 14.95 3.45 17.76
N ASN A 178 15.11 3.93 16.50
CA ASN A 178 16.41 4.37 15.98
C ASN A 178 17.50 3.28 16.04
N SER A 179 17.12 2.03 15.88
CA SER A 179 18.03 0.88 15.95
C SER A 179 18.21 0.25 14.58
N SER A 180 19.35 -0.41 14.35
CA SER A 180 19.66 -1.02 13.05
C SER A 180 20.38 -2.36 13.16
N ALA A 181 20.06 -3.27 12.23
CA ALA A 181 20.79 -4.51 12.00
C ALA A 181 21.06 -4.67 10.50
N THR A 182 22.35 -4.67 10.14
CA THR A 182 22.81 -4.76 8.74
C THR A 182 23.37 -6.13 8.37
N GLY A 183 23.83 -6.90 9.38
CA GLY A 183 24.31 -8.26 9.18
C GLY A 183 23.17 -9.26 8.93
N THR A 184 23.48 -10.35 8.21
CA THR A 184 22.56 -11.49 8.05
C THR A 184 22.26 -12.10 9.41
N ALA A 185 21.00 -12.41 9.68
CA ALA A 185 20.49 -12.90 10.97
C ALA A 185 20.82 -11.99 12.18
N GLY A 186 21.27 -10.75 11.95
CA GLY A 186 21.62 -9.80 13.01
C GLY A 186 20.40 -9.41 13.85
N ILE A 187 20.56 -9.33 15.16
CA ILE A 187 19.50 -8.93 16.10
C ILE A 187 19.88 -7.63 16.80
N ALA A 188 19.03 -6.61 16.75
CA ALA A 188 19.18 -5.36 17.49
C ALA A 188 17.89 -5.08 18.27
N MET A 189 17.96 -5.10 19.60
CA MET A 189 16.81 -4.88 20.48
C MET A 189 17.10 -3.75 21.47
N GLY A 190 16.24 -2.76 21.51
CA GLY A 190 16.40 -1.59 22.38
C GLY A 190 16.38 -0.28 21.59
N ARG A 191 16.72 0.81 22.24
CA ARG A 191 16.83 2.13 21.63
C ARG A 191 18.30 2.43 21.24
N ASP A 192 18.50 2.99 20.06
CA ASP A 192 19.82 3.40 19.55
C ASP A 192 20.83 2.23 19.46
N VAL A 193 20.35 0.99 19.28
CA VAL A 193 21.21 -0.21 19.14
C VAL A 193 21.62 -0.41 17.69
N VAL A 194 22.90 -0.64 17.44
CA VAL A 194 23.44 -0.93 16.12
C VAL A 194 24.11 -2.29 16.14
N ASN A 195 23.65 -3.21 15.30
CA ASN A 195 24.28 -4.51 15.06
C ASN A 195 24.75 -4.58 13.60
N GLN A 196 26.07 -4.69 13.39
CA GLN A 196 26.70 -4.82 12.06
C GLN A 196 27.32 -6.21 11.85
N GLY A 197 27.28 -7.08 12.85
CA GLY A 197 27.82 -8.44 12.79
C GLY A 197 26.93 -9.39 11.98
N ASN A 198 27.54 -10.38 11.38
CA ASN A 198 26.89 -11.58 10.85
C ASN A 198 27.04 -12.67 11.91
N ASP A 199 25.98 -12.98 12.62
CA ASP A 199 25.93 -14.11 13.55
C ASP A 199 24.80 -15.04 13.18
#